data_f317c499c54f98f966790c7e9fb8de66
#
_entry.id   f317c499c54f98f966790c7e9fb8de66
#
_cell.length_a   1.000
_cell.length_b   1.000
_cell.length_c   1.000
_cell.angle_alpha   90.00
_cell.angle_beta   90.00
_cell.angle_gamma   90.00
#
_symmetry.space_group_name_H-M   'P 1'
#
loop_
_entity.id
_entity.type
_entity.pdbx_description
1 polymer ?
#
loop_
_entity_poly.entity_id
_entity_poly.type
_entity_poly.pdbx_seq_one_letter_code
_entity_poly.pdbx_strand_id
1 'polypeptide(L)'
;MVIGDFSGIKRSLFLLAMLFSPTCVFAVTNDGFHQTGPHQAVAMRRLMAPHSYGVLVVAEGNRPRFAALASKTTEANCLARHAIRVDGVALLVTPRFYAKEGKRGLCELWLNEGADQDFFANRLKNDHFIQIDGHDINVKNYHLDWQRISRTAQ
;
A
#
# COMPACT_ATOMS: atom_id res chain seq x y z
N MET A 1 47.97 -52.70 -36.52
CA MET A 1 48.38 -51.72 -35.55
C MET A 1 47.55 -50.48 -35.77
N VAL A 2 46.46 -50.36 -35.05
CA VAL A 2 45.50 -49.30 -35.26
C VAL A 2 45.58 -48.43 -34.02
N ILE A 3 46.05 -47.22 -34.19
CA ILE A 3 46.06 -46.21 -33.16
C ILE A 3 44.72 -45.51 -33.19
N GLY A 4 43.87 -45.87 -32.27
CA GLY A 4 42.60 -45.21 -32.14
C GLY A 4 42.76 -43.83 -31.57
N ASP A 5 42.42 -42.89 -32.37
CA ASP A 5 42.29 -41.47 -31.97
C ASP A 5 41.19 -41.29 -30.95
N PHE A 6 41.57 -41.09 -29.74
CA PHE A 6 40.67 -40.61 -28.69
C PHE A 6 40.67 -39.10 -28.61
N SER A 7 40.34 -38.47 -29.69
CA SER A 7 40.12 -37.04 -29.68
C SER A 7 38.64 -36.78 -29.92
N GLY A 8 37.97 -36.34 -28.89
CA GLY A 8 36.69 -35.75 -29.19
C GLY A 8 35.56 -35.92 -28.20
N ILE A 9 35.85 -36.20 -26.95
CA ILE A 9 34.86 -35.91 -25.96
C ILE A 9 35.14 -34.51 -25.45
N LYS A 10 34.91 -33.54 -26.29
CA LYS A 10 34.57 -32.22 -25.82
C LYS A 10 33.24 -32.37 -25.13
N ARG A 11 33.32 -32.64 -23.87
CA ARG A 11 32.24 -32.42 -22.96
C ARG A 11 31.87 -30.98 -23.10
N SER A 12 30.88 -30.73 -23.89
CA SER A 12 30.03 -29.58 -23.74
C SER A 12 29.44 -29.64 -22.34
N LEU A 13 30.23 -29.21 -21.44
CA LEU A 13 29.79 -28.74 -20.16
C LEU A 13 29.18 -27.36 -20.40
N PHE A 14 28.29 -27.32 -21.40
CA PHE A 14 27.27 -26.33 -21.42
C PHE A 14 26.33 -26.74 -20.27
N LEU A 15 26.80 -26.31 -19.06
CA LEU A 15 26.22 -25.11 -18.66
C LEU A 15 24.73 -25.08 -18.90
N LEU A 16 24.15 -25.83 -18.11
CA LEU A 16 22.91 -25.43 -17.49
C LEU A 16 23.22 -24.25 -16.56
N ALA A 17 23.70 -23.18 -17.10
CA ALA A 17 23.49 -21.84 -16.59
C ALA A 17 22.01 -21.60 -16.74
N MET A 18 21.32 -22.31 -15.96
CA MET A 18 20.04 -21.98 -15.44
C MET A 18 20.06 -20.51 -15.19
N LEU A 19 19.42 -20.00 -15.93
CA LEU A 19 18.16 -19.34 -15.92
C LEU A 19 17.40 -19.48 -14.60
N PHE A 20 18.12 -19.34 -13.54
CA PHE A 20 17.64 -18.65 -12.37
C PHE A 20 17.54 -17.19 -12.79
N SER A 21 16.57 -16.89 -13.63
CA SER A 21 15.94 -15.59 -13.56
C SER A 21 15.60 -15.46 -12.09
N PRO A 22 16.19 -14.52 -11.35
CA PRO A 22 15.58 -14.14 -10.11
C PRO A 22 14.21 -13.67 -10.57
N THR A 23 13.21 -14.47 -10.36
CA THR A 23 11.89 -13.96 -10.21
C THR A 23 12.09 -12.92 -9.13
N CYS A 24 12.21 -11.68 -9.55
CA CYS A 24 12.04 -10.57 -8.67
C CYS A 24 10.65 -10.75 -8.12
N VAL A 25 10.56 -11.54 -7.09
CA VAL A 25 9.49 -11.43 -6.15
C VAL A 25 9.67 -10.00 -5.67
N PHE A 26 8.98 -9.10 -6.35
CA PHE A 26 8.69 -7.82 -5.77
C PHE A 26 7.88 -8.17 -4.53
N ALA A 27 8.59 -8.50 -3.47
CA ALA A 27 8.08 -8.27 -2.16
C ALA A 27 7.71 -6.79 -2.20
N VAL A 28 6.45 -6.51 -2.37
CA VAL A 28 5.95 -5.16 -2.24
C VAL A 28 6.17 -4.86 -0.79
N THR A 29 7.34 -4.33 -0.56
CA THR A 29 7.72 -3.83 0.73
C THR A 29 6.69 -2.77 1.04
N ASN A 30 5.97 -2.98 2.10
CA ASN A 30 5.12 -1.97 2.70
C ASN A 30 6.07 -0.96 3.36
N ASP A 31 6.68 -0.11 2.55
CA ASP A 31 7.80 0.76 2.94
C ASP A 31 7.33 2.01 3.71
N GLY A 32 6.08 2.06 4.08
CA GLY A 32 5.47 3.20 4.75
C GLY A 32 4.88 4.20 3.76
N PHE A 33 4.77 5.45 4.20
CA PHE A 33 4.22 6.51 3.35
C PHE A 33 5.16 6.87 2.22
N HIS A 34 4.58 7.18 1.06
CA HIS A 34 5.25 7.80 -0.06
C HIS A 34 4.32 8.79 -0.76
N GLN A 35 4.90 9.85 -1.27
CA GLN A 35 4.15 10.88 -1.97
C GLN A 35 3.64 10.35 -3.31
N THR A 36 2.35 10.54 -3.58
CA THR A 36 1.68 10.12 -4.83
C THR A 36 1.17 11.30 -5.66
N GLY A 37 1.23 12.49 -5.10
CA GLY A 37 0.83 13.73 -5.76
C GLY A 37 1.34 14.95 -4.98
N PRO A 38 1.13 16.17 -5.49
CA PRO A 38 1.64 17.38 -4.85
C PRO A 38 1.08 17.57 -3.43
N HIS A 39 -0.14 17.11 -3.20
CA HIS A 39 -0.86 17.32 -1.93
C HIS A 39 -1.28 16.01 -1.25
N GLN A 40 -0.72 14.87 -1.69
CA GLN A 40 -1.13 13.59 -1.15
C GLN A 40 0.02 12.60 -1.00
N ALA A 41 -0.08 11.76 0.01
CA ALA A 41 0.78 10.61 0.25
C ALA A 41 -0.03 9.39 0.67
N VAL A 42 0.48 8.21 0.37
CA VAL A 42 -0.20 6.94 0.61
C VAL A 42 0.74 5.95 1.28
N ALA A 43 0.25 5.24 2.28
CA ALA A 43 0.84 4.02 2.79
C ALA A 43 -0.06 2.84 2.40
N MET A 44 0.48 1.86 1.69
CA MET A 44 -0.28 0.72 1.18
C MET A 44 0.29 -0.59 1.70
N ARG A 45 -0.59 -1.48 2.14
CA ARG A 45 -0.30 -2.90 2.31
C ARG A 45 -0.97 -3.68 1.18
N ARG A 46 -0.19 -4.34 0.37
CA ARG A 46 -0.72 -5.33 -0.56
C ARG A 46 -0.86 -6.66 0.17
N LEU A 47 -2.08 -7.10 0.34
CA LEU A 47 -2.36 -8.47 0.68
C LEU A 47 -2.26 -9.31 -0.61
N MET A 48 -2.14 -10.63 -0.47
CA MET A 48 -2.19 -11.52 -1.64
C MET A 48 -3.35 -11.09 -2.55
N ALA A 49 -3.04 -10.89 -3.82
CA ALA A 49 -4.04 -10.40 -4.77
C ALA A 49 -5.40 -11.09 -4.54
N PRO A 50 -6.50 -10.35 -4.53
CA PRO A 50 -6.73 -9.07 -5.16
C PRO A 50 -6.90 -7.87 -4.21
N HIS A 51 -6.69 -8.02 -2.93
CA HIS A 51 -7.02 -6.99 -1.94
C HIS A 51 -5.80 -6.18 -1.51
N SER A 52 -5.95 -4.87 -1.46
CA SER A 52 -4.98 -3.97 -0.85
C SER A 52 -5.69 -3.07 0.15
N TYR A 53 -5.03 -2.81 1.25
CA TYR A 53 -5.47 -1.87 2.28
C TYR A 53 -4.43 -0.78 2.44
N GLY A 54 -4.85 0.40 2.83
CA GLY A 54 -3.91 1.50 2.98
C GLY A 54 -4.49 2.70 3.70
N VAL A 55 -3.65 3.70 3.80
CA VAL A 55 -3.97 5.02 4.34
C VAL A 55 -3.59 6.07 3.32
N LEU A 56 -4.53 6.95 3.02
CA LEU A 56 -4.32 8.16 2.24
C LEU A 56 -4.29 9.34 3.19
N VAL A 57 -3.31 10.22 3.02
CA VAL A 57 -3.31 11.55 3.61
C VAL A 57 -3.32 12.60 2.50
N VAL A 58 -4.19 13.58 2.64
CA VAL A 58 -4.30 14.72 1.73
C VAL A 58 -4.11 16.00 2.54
N ALA A 59 -3.31 16.93 2.01
CA ALA A 59 -3.16 18.25 2.59
C ALA A 59 -4.27 19.17 2.08
N GLU A 60 -5.10 19.64 2.99
CA GLU A 60 -6.05 20.72 2.76
C GLU A 60 -5.52 21.97 3.48
N GLY A 61 -4.70 22.76 2.77
CA GLY A 61 -3.88 23.80 3.39
C GLY A 61 -2.93 23.19 4.43
N ASN A 62 -2.95 23.68 5.65
CA ASN A 62 -2.10 23.20 6.74
C ASN A 62 -2.70 22.03 7.56
N ARG A 63 -3.83 21.48 7.12
CA ARG A 63 -4.51 20.41 7.85
C ARG A 63 -4.46 19.11 7.07
N PRO A 64 -4.13 17.98 7.73
CA PRO A 64 -4.24 16.69 7.12
C PRO A 64 -5.70 16.21 7.09
N ARG A 65 -6.10 15.58 5.99
CA ARG A 65 -7.31 14.78 5.90
C ARG A 65 -6.91 13.34 5.63
N PHE A 66 -7.57 12.40 6.26
CA PHE A 66 -7.22 10.98 6.19
C PHE A 66 -8.37 10.15 5.64
N ALA A 67 -8.02 9.16 4.84
CA ALA A 67 -8.92 8.09 4.45
C ALA A 67 -8.25 6.74 4.59
N ALA A 68 -8.99 5.75 5.06
CA ALA A 68 -8.59 4.36 4.89
C ALA A 68 -8.96 3.91 3.47
N LEU A 69 -8.08 3.13 2.85
CA LEU A 69 -8.24 2.63 1.49
C LEU A 69 -8.51 1.14 1.50
N ALA A 70 -9.47 0.69 0.69
CA ALA A 70 -9.68 -0.72 0.40
C ALA A 70 -9.88 -0.91 -1.11
N SER A 71 -9.02 -1.71 -1.74
CA SER A 71 -9.12 -1.97 -3.18
C SER A 71 -9.99 -3.18 -3.48
N LYS A 72 -10.46 -3.25 -4.73
CA LYS A 72 -11.25 -4.37 -5.29
C LYS A 72 -12.51 -4.73 -4.49
N THR A 73 -13.13 -3.72 -3.91
CA THR A 73 -14.44 -3.82 -3.28
C THR A 73 -15.56 -3.53 -4.29
N THR A 74 -16.78 -3.90 -3.96
CA THR A 74 -17.97 -3.48 -4.69
C THR A 74 -18.49 -2.16 -4.15
N GLU A 75 -19.23 -1.42 -4.97
CA GLU A 75 -19.86 -0.17 -4.54
C GLU A 75 -20.74 -0.37 -3.32
N ALA A 76 -21.62 -1.37 -3.35
CA ALA A 76 -22.52 -1.67 -2.23
C ALA A 76 -21.77 -1.94 -0.94
N ASN A 77 -20.70 -2.74 -0.98
CA ASN A 77 -19.88 -3.04 0.19
C ASN A 77 -19.12 -1.80 0.70
N CYS A 78 -18.66 -0.94 -0.20
CA CYS A 78 -18.02 0.31 0.16
C CYS A 78 -18.98 1.27 0.86
N LEU A 79 -20.12 1.56 0.22
CA LEU A 79 -21.10 2.55 0.70
C LEU A 79 -21.81 2.12 1.99
N ALA A 80 -21.82 0.83 2.30
CA ALA A 80 -22.38 0.32 3.56
C ALA A 80 -21.46 0.56 4.77
N ARG A 81 -20.22 1.01 4.56
CA ARG A 81 -19.23 1.19 5.64
C ARG A 81 -19.31 2.61 6.21
N HIS A 82 -19.64 2.71 7.48
CA HIS A 82 -19.72 3.99 8.20
C HIS A 82 -18.77 4.08 9.38
N ALA A 83 -18.01 3.02 9.65
CA ALA A 83 -16.98 2.98 10.67
C ALA A 83 -15.82 2.08 10.24
N ILE A 84 -14.63 2.37 10.77
CA ILE A 84 -13.44 1.52 10.72
C ILE A 84 -12.93 1.31 12.15
N ARG A 85 -12.15 0.25 12.35
CA ARG A 85 -11.43 0.05 13.62
C ARG A 85 -9.97 0.36 13.40
N VAL A 86 -9.45 1.28 14.19
CA VAL A 86 -8.03 1.63 14.21
C VAL A 86 -7.47 1.26 15.57
N ASP A 87 -6.57 0.27 15.60
CA ASP A 87 -6.00 -0.27 16.84
C ASP A 87 -7.08 -0.62 17.88
N GLY A 88 -8.19 -1.19 17.41
CA GLY A 88 -9.33 -1.59 18.23
C GLY A 88 -10.36 -0.49 18.50
N VAL A 89 -10.05 0.77 18.24
CA VAL A 89 -10.96 1.91 18.43
C VAL A 89 -11.82 2.13 17.18
N ALA A 90 -13.13 2.20 17.35
CA ALA A 90 -14.05 2.49 16.25
C ALA A 90 -14.05 3.98 15.92
N LEU A 91 -13.78 4.31 14.66
CA LEU A 91 -13.80 5.68 14.13
C LEU A 91 -14.88 5.80 13.05
N LEU A 92 -15.60 6.91 13.03
CA LEU A 92 -16.63 7.17 12.04
C LEU A 92 -16.04 7.64 10.72
N VAL A 93 -16.58 7.12 9.62
CA VAL A 93 -16.11 7.43 8.27
C VAL A 93 -17.25 7.74 7.31
N THR A 94 -16.92 8.49 6.26
CA THR A 94 -17.78 8.73 5.12
C THR A 94 -17.20 8.01 3.91
N PRO A 95 -17.90 7.02 3.34
CA PRO A 95 -17.38 6.24 2.22
C PRO A 95 -17.49 7.00 0.90
N ARG A 96 -16.50 6.80 0.02
CA ARG A 96 -16.51 7.21 -1.40
C ARG A 96 -16.02 6.04 -2.24
N PHE A 97 -16.71 5.77 -3.33
CA PHE A 97 -16.37 4.67 -4.22
C PHE A 97 -15.93 5.16 -5.59
N TYR A 98 -14.86 4.57 -6.09
CA TYR A 98 -14.31 4.85 -7.42
C TYR A 98 -14.12 3.55 -8.18
N ALA A 99 -14.82 3.36 -9.27
CA ALA A 99 -14.60 2.28 -10.21
C ALA A 99 -14.86 2.72 -11.63
N LYS A 100 -14.21 2.06 -12.58
CA LYS A 100 -14.66 2.04 -13.96
C LYS A 100 -15.87 1.11 -14.05
N GLU A 101 -16.85 1.48 -14.87
CA GLU A 101 -18.15 0.83 -15.04
C GLU A 101 -18.19 -0.69 -14.77
N GLY A 102 -19.01 -1.12 -13.83
CA GLY A 102 -19.30 -2.52 -13.49
C GLY A 102 -18.14 -3.30 -12.88
N LYS A 103 -17.04 -2.67 -12.50
CA LYS A 103 -15.86 -3.34 -11.94
C LYS A 103 -15.71 -3.06 -10.45
N ARG A 104 -15.04 -4.00 -9.75
CA ARG A 104 -14.57 -3.77 -8.39
C ARG A 104 -13.59 -2.60 -8.40
N GLY A 105 -13.75 -1.69 -7.46
CA GLY A 105 -13.02 -0.45 -7.43
C GLY A 105 -12.33 -0.17 -6.10
N LEU A 106 -11.94 1.07 -5.95
CA LEU A 106 -11.33 1.62 -4.75
C LEU A 106 -12.41 2.21 -3.85
N CYS A 107 -12.40 1.82 -2.59
CA CYS A 107 -13.17 2.43 -1.53
C CYS A 107 -12.29 3.34 -0.70
N GLU A 108 -12.63 4.60 -0.61
CA GLU A 108 -12.05 5.56 0.31
C GLU A 108 -12.99 5.79 1.48
N LEU A 109 -12.53 5.54 2.68
CA LEU A 109 -13.27 5.71 3.92
C LEU A 109 -12.71 6.92 4.65
N TRP A 110 -13.25 8.08 4.35
CA TRP A 110 -12.79 9.35 4.87
C TRP A 110 -13.17 9.52 6.34
N LEU A 111 -12.17 9.75 7.19
CA LEU A 111 -12.42 10.07 8.59
C LEU A 111 -13.20 11.36 8.72
N ASN A 112 -14.23 11.36 9.58
CA ASN A 112 -14.96 12.55 9.90
C ASN A 112 -14.06 13.53 10.68
N GLU A 113 -14.33 14.81 10.54
CA GLU A 113 -13.56 15.86 11.25
C GLU A 113 -13.78 15.75 12.76
N GLY A 114 -12.79 16.22 13.52
CA GLY A 114 -12.84 16.27 14.97
C GLY A 114 -12.00 15.20 15.66
N ALA A 115 -12.48 14.67 16.78
CA ALA A 115 -11.72 13.79 17.66
C ALA A 115 -11.20 12.52 16.98
N ASP A 116 -11.95 11.95 16.04
CA ASP A 116 -11.55 10.75 15.32
C ASP A 116 -10.35 11.02 14.41
N GLN A 117 -10.33 12.15 13.73
CA GLN A 117 -9.20 12.55 12.90
C GLN A 117 -7.98 12.89 13.75
N ASP A 118 -8.15 13.55 14.89
CA ASP A 118 -7.05 13.85 15.80
C ASP A 118 -6.44 12.58 16.40
N PHE A 119 -7.27 11.62 16.77
CA PHE A 119 -6.81 10.32 17.24
C PHE A 119 -5.96 9.64 16.17
N PHE A 120 -6.44 9.58 14.95
CA PHE A 120 -5.74 8.95 13.84
C PHE A 120 -4.41 9.65 13.54
N ALA A 121 -4.40 10.99 13.49
CA ALA A 121 -3.20 11.78 13.30
C ALA A 121 -2.13 11.51 14.36
N ASN A 122 -2.54 11.39 15.63
CA ASN A 122 -1.63 11.08 16.73
C ASN A 122 -1.02 9.68 16.59
N ARG A 123 -1.81 8.69 16.14
CA ARG A 123 -1.28 7.34 15.87
C ARG A 123 -0.23 7.37 14.77
N LEU A 124 -0.48 8.06 13.66
CA LEU A 124 0.48 8.17 12.56
C LEU A 124 1.78 8.87 12.95
N LYS A 125 1.75 9.81 13.88
CA LYS A 125 2.94 10.52 14.34
C LYS A 125 3.84 9.67 15.24
N ASN A 126 3.23 8.82 16.06
CA ASN A 126 3.92 8.12 17.13
C ASN A 126 4.26 6.67 16.81
N ASP A 127 3.58 6.07 15.84
CA ASP A 127 3.70 4.65 15.53
C ASP A 127 4.33 4.41 14.16
N HIS A 128 4.95 3.26 14.03
CA HIS A 128 5.46 2.77 12.74
C HIS A 128 4.45 1.88 12.03
N PHE A 129 3.53 1.31 12.77
CA PHE A 129 2.45 0.46 12.27
C PHE A 129 1.16 0.85 12.95
N ILE A 130 0.08 0.82 12.19
CA ILE A 130 -1.28 0.90 12.71
C ILE A 130 -2.08 -0.28 12.18
N GLN A 131 -3.05 -0.73 12.95
CA GLN A 131 -3.96 -1.77 12.51
C GLN A 131 -5.30 -1.15 12.11
N ILE A 132 -5.71 -1.37 10.84
CA ILE A 132 -7.02 -0.93 10.34
C ILE A 132 -7.82 -2.18 9.97
N ASP A 133 -8.96 -2.38 10.64
CA ASP A 133 -9.85 -3.54 10.45
C ASP A 133 -9.11 -4.88 10.48
N GLY A 134 -8.13 -5.03 11.38
CA GLY A 134 -7.33 -6.23 11.52
C GLY A 134 -6.12 -6.33 10.58
N HIS A 135 -5.86 -5.32 9.74
CA HIS A 135 -4.72 -5.28 8.83
C HIS A 135 -3.65 -4.30 9.32
N ASP A 136 -2.44 -4.82 9.54
CA ASP A 136 -1.30 -3.99 9.92
C ASP A 136 -0.78 -3.21 8.71
N ILE A 137 -0.67 -1.91 8.83
CA ILE A 137 -0.18 -1.01 7.79
C ILE A 137 1.06 -0.31 8.31
N ASN A 138 2.15 -0.40 7.55
CA ASN A 138 3.36 0.35 7.84
C ASN A 138 3.14 1.83 7.50
N VAL A 139 3.21 2.67 8.50
CA VAL A 139 2.99 4.13 8.38
C VAL A 139 4.26 4.94 8.64
N LYS A 140 5.42 4.31 8.52
CA LYS A 140 6.71 5.00 8.56
C LYS A 140 6.73 6.15 7.56
N ASN A 141 7.56 7.13 7.83
CA ASN A 141 7.76 8.30 6.98
C ASN A 141 6.56 9.26 6.89
N TYR A 142 5.48 9.03 7.63
CA TYR A 142 4.33 9.95 7.64
C TYR A 142 4.78 11.40 7.88
N HIS A 143 5.65 11.62 8.86
CA HIS A 143 6.12 12.95 9.21
C HIS A 143 6.87 13.65 8.05
N LEU A 144 7.74 12.91 7.36
CA LEU A 144 8.50 13.44 6.23
C LEU A 144 7.58 13.77 5.04
N ASP A 145 6.67 12.88 4.72
CA ASP A 145 5.75 13.09 3.61
C ASP A 145 4.73 14.17 3.92
N TRP A 146 4.25 14.25 5.16
CA TRP A 146 3.41 15.35 5.59
C TRP A 146 4.11 16.71 5.41
N GLN A 147 5.37 16.83 5.80
CA GLN A 147 6.13 18.05 5.58
C GLN A 147 6.26 18.43 4.11
N ARG A 148 6.39 17.45 3.24
CA ARG A 148 6.48 17.68 1.78
C ARG A 148 5.17 18.17 1.20
N ILE A 149 4.07 17.42 1.44
CA ILE A 149 2.77 17.73 0.83
C ILE A 149 2.12 18.99 1.43
N SER A 150 2.36 19.30 2.70
CA SER A 150 1.80 20.50 3.33
C SER A 150 2.48 21.80 2.83
N ARG A 151 3.76 21.75 2.45
CA ARG A 151 4.46 22.93 1.88
C ARG A 151 3.94 23.31 0.50
N THR A 152 3.51 22.31 -0.29
CA THR A 152 3.00 22.56 -1.64
C THR A 152 1.52 22.97 -1.64
N ALA A 153 0.83 22.84 -0.52
CA ALA A 153 -0.57 23.23 -0.36
C ALA A 153 -0.77 24.69 0.07
N GLN A 154 0.32 25.44 0.24
CA GLN A 154 0.32 26.88 0.53
C GLN A 154 0.45 27.69 -0.76
#